data_2fcd590939bd4434447003a7fd4b98f3
#
_entry.id   2fcd590939bd4434447003a7fd4b98f3
#
_cell.length_a   1.000
_cell.length_b   1.000
_cell.length_c   1.000
_cell.angle_alpha   90.00
_cell.angle_beta   90.00
_cell.angle_gamma   90.00
#
_symmetry.space_group_name_H-M   'P 1'
#
loop_
_entity.id
_entity.type
_entity.pdbx_description
1 polymer ?
#
loop_
_entity_poly.entity_id
_entity_poly.type
_entity_poly.pdbx_seq_one_letter_code
_entity_poly.pdbx_strand_id
1 'polypeptide(L)'
;MNTKPLRGTNGFTLIEILIATVIITIVSLGATTLTVGITRGNSFSKRLTTATTLAQDRLEDVKRLGYTNVGTAAVTQNYGTIANFSGYKRVVTVTNTTGTPADKMKTVNVTVYWDADQHSTQASTILSE
;
A
#
# COMPACT_ATOMS: atom_id res chain seq x y z
N MET A 1 -50.90 39.20 -41.70
CA MET A 1 -50.72 37.86 -41.08
C MET A 1 -49.30 37.42 -41.39
N ASN A 2 -48.39 37.50 -40.41
CA ASN A 2 -46.95 37.36 -40.61
C ASN A 2 -46.53 35.93 -40.20
N THR A 3 -46.38 35.04 -41.14
CA THR A 3 -45.98 33.67 -40.93
C THR A 3 -44.46 33.60 -40.77
N LYS A 4 -43.99 33.40 -39.55
CA LYS A 4 -42.57 33.14 -39.26
C LYS A 4 -42.16 31.80 -39.91
N PRO A 5 -41.09 31.73 -40.69
CA PRO A 5 -40.62 30.46 -41.24
C PRO A 5 -40.11 29.59 -40.12
N LEU A 6 -40.57 28.33 -40.09
CA LEU A 6 -40.04 27.29 -39.20
C LEU A 6 -38.57 27.02 -39.55
N ARG A 7 -37.69 27.29 -38.61
CA ARG A 7 -36.27 27.00 -38.70
C ARG A 7 -36.10 25.49 -38.88
N GLY A 8 -35.63 25.08 -40.05
CA GLY A 8 -35.35 23.66 -40.32
C GLY A 8 -34.39 23.09 -39.31
N THR A 9 -34.77 22.06 -38.58
CA THR A 9 -33.90 21.25 -37.76
C THR A 9 -33.05 20.41 -38.70
N ASN A 10 -31.76 20.78 -38.85
CA ASN A 10 -30.81 19.95 -39.57
C ASN A 10 -30.63 18.65 -38.78
N GLY A 11 -31.02 17.52 -39.36
CA GLY A 11 -30.74 16.20 -38.79
C GLY A 11 -29.25 15.90 -38.87
N PHE A 12 -28.76 15.08 -37.91
CA PHE A 12 -27.38 14.61 -37.92
C PHE A 12 -27.09 13.80 -39.19
N THR A 13 -25.88 13.99 -39.73
CA THR A 13 -25.40 13.21 -40.87
C THR A 13 -24.92 11.85 -40.37
N LEU A 14 -24.98 10.83 -41.22
CA LEU A 14 -24.52 9.47 -40.87
C LEU A 14 -23.03 9.47 -40.52
N ILE A 15 -22.22 10.28 -41.17
CA ILE A 15 -20.78 10.44 -40.88
C ILE A 15 -20.54 11.06 -39.52
N GLU A 16 -21.37 12.00 -39.09
CA GLU A 16 -21.25 12.64 -37.77
C GLU A 16 -21.52 11.67 -36.64
N ILE A 17 -22.53 10.80 -36.77
CA ILE A 17 -22.84 9.74 -35.81
C ILE A 17 -21.67 8.73 -35.76
N LEU A 18 -21.08 8.39 -36.91
CA LEU A 18 -19.96 7.46 -36.97
C LEU A 18 -18.73 8.04 -36.28
N ILE A 19 -18.38 9.29 -36.51
CA ILE A 19 -17.28 9.96 -35.84
C ILE A 19 -17.55 10.07 -34.34
N ALA A 20 -18.76 10.45 -33.93
CA ALA A 20 -19.13 10.56 -32.53
C ALA A 20 -19.01 9.22 -31.79
N THR A 21 -19.43 8.10 -32.38
CA THR A 21 -19.32 6.78 -31.79
C THR A 21 -17.86 6.32 -31.62
N VAL A 22 -17.01 6.63 -32.60
CA VAL A 22 -15.57 6.35 -32.52
C VAL A 22 -14.93 7.13 -31.35
N ILE A 23 -15.21 8.42 -31.25
CA ILE A 23 -14.66 9.27 -30.17
C ILE A 23 -15.14 8.76 -28.80
N ILE A 24 -16.43 8.47 -28.63
CA ILE A 24 -16.98 7.94 -27.38
C ILE A 24 -16.30 6.63 -27.00
N THR A 25 -16.06 5.73 -27.97
CA THR A 25 -15.39 4.46 -27.72
C THR A 25 -13.97 4.65 -27.19
N ILE A 26 -13.19 5.54 -27.83
CA ILE A 26 -11.81 5.84 -27.39
C ILE A 26 -11.79 6.43 -25.98
N VAL A 27 -12.66 7.40 -25.71
CA VAL A 27 -12.76 8.04 -24.38
C VAL A 27 -13.16 7.02 -23.30
N SER A 28 -14.11 6.14 -23.60
CA SER A 28 -14.56 5.11 -22.68
C SER A 28 -13.46 4.10 -22.32
N LEU A 29 -12.68 3.67 -23.30
CA LEU A 29 -11.52 2.80 -23.07
C LEU A 29 -10.47 3.48 -22.19
N GLY A 30 -10.16 4.75 -22.44
CA GLY A 30 -9.22 5.52 -21.61
C GLY A 30 -9.69 5.68 -20.17
N ALA A 31 -10.96 6.00 -19.95
CA ALA A 31 -11.53 6.15 -18.62
C ALA A 31 -11.47 4.85 -17.79
N THR A 32 -11.72 3.70 -18.42
CA THR A 32 -11.66 2.39 -17.75
C THR A 32 -10.25 2.08 -17.24
N THR A 33 -9.23 2.37 -18.06
CA THR A 33 -7.82 2.12 -17.68
C THR A 33 -7.40 2.96 -16.47
N LEU A 34 -7.79 4.23 -16.44
CA LEU A 34 -7.51 5.13 -15.30
C LEU A 34 -8.17 4.64 -14.01
N THR A 35 -9.43 4.23 -14.07
CA THR A 35 -10.17 3.74 -12.90
C THR A 35 -9.49 2.51 -12.28
N VAL A 36 -9.06 1.55 -13.10
CA VAL A 36 -8.33 0.35 -12.63
C VAL A 36 -7.00 0.76 -11.97
N GLY A 37 -6.26 1.69 -12.56
CA GLY A 37 -5.00 2.19 -12.01
C GLY A 37 -5.18 2.83 -10.62
N ILE A 38 -6.20 3.68 -10.46
CA ILE A 38 -6.50 4.34 -9.17
C ILE A 38 -6.91 3.31 -8.11
N THR A 39 -7.75 2.35 -8.47
CA THR A 39 -8.22 1.31 -7.52
C THR A 39 -7.06 0.45 -7.02
N ARG A 40 -6.16 0.03 -7.92
CA ARG A 40 -4.96 -0.73 -7.54
C ARG A 40 -4.02 0.09 -6.66
N GLY A 41 -3.79 1.35 -7.01
CA GLY A 41 -2.96 2.26 -6.23
C GLY A 41 -3.50 2.48 -4.81
N ASN A 42 -4.81 2.68 -4.67
CA ASN A 42 -5.46 2.83 -3.37
C ASN A 42 -5.36 1.55 -2.52
N SER A 43 -5.54 0.38 -3.14
CA SER A 43 -5.40 -0.91 -2.44
C SER A 43 -3.97 -1.14 -1.97
N PHE A 44 -2.97 -0.84 -2.80
CA PHE A 44 -1.56 -0.93 -2.43
C PHE A 44 -1.22 0.03 -1.27
N SER A 45 -1.63 1.30 -1.38
CA SER A 45 -1.40 2.31 -0.34
C SER A 45 -2.01 1.90 1.01
N LYS A 46 -3.23 1.36 1.01
CA LYS A 46 -3.89 0.84 2.21
C LYS A 46 -3.09 -0.31 2.84
N ARG A 47 -2.62 -1.27 2.03
CA ARG A 47 -1.81 -2.39 2.51
C ARG A 47 -0.47 -1.93 3.08
N LEU A 48 0.20 -0.98 2.42
CA LEU A 48 1.44 -0.40 2.89
C LEU A 48 1.27 0.32 4.23
N THR A 49 0.22 1.14 4.36
CA THR A 49 -0.10 1.82 5.63
C THR A 49 -0.32 0.81 6.75
N THR A 50 -1.11 -0.23 6.51
CA THR A 50 -1.35 -1.29 7.50
C THR A 50 -0.04 -1.99 7.89
N ALA A 51 0.79 -2.35 6.92
CA ALA A 51 2.09 -2.99 7.18
C ALA A 51 3.01 -2.10 8.01
N THR A 52 3.05 -0.79 7.72
CA THR A 52 3.85 0.18 8.48
C THR A 52 3.35 0.29 9.92
N THR A 53 2.04 0.36 10.13
CA THR A 53 1.45 0.38 11.48
C THR A 53 1.81 -0.89 12.26
N LEU A 54 1.69 -2.08 11.63
CA LEU A 54 2.07 -3.35 12.26
C LEU A 54 3.55 -3.43 12.63
N ALA A 55 4.42 -2.80 11.83
CA ALA A 55 5.84 -2.71 12.13
C ALA A 55 6.10 -1.77 13.32
N GLN A 56 5.45 -0.62 13.35
CA GLN A 56 5.56 0.37 14.43
C GLN A 56 5.03 -0.18 15.76
N ASP A 57 3.85 -0.79 15.77
CA ASP A 57 3.25 -1.41 16.97
C ASP A 57 4.24 -2.42 17.58
N ARG A 58 4.87 -3.24 16.72
CA ARG A 58 5.83 -4.22 17.22
C ARG A 58 7.11 -3.59 17.75
N LEU A 59 7.59 -2.51 17.13
CA LEU A 59 8.72 -1.76 17.66
C LEU A 59 8.43 -1.15 19.03
N GLU A 60 7.22 -0.65 19.25
CA GLU A 60 6.79 -0.13 20.55
C GLU A 60 6.72 -1.21 21.60
N ASP A 61 6.20 -2.40 21.25
CA ASP A 61 6.23 -3.56 22.14
C ASP A 61 7.65 -3.93 22.55
N VAL A 62 8.56 -3.97 21.58
CA VAL A 62 9.97 -4.29 21.84
C VAL A 62 10.64 -3.21 22.70
N LYS A 63 10.34 -1.93 22.46
CA LYS A 63 10.83 -0.83 23.31
C LYS A 63 10.34 -0.97 24.76
N ARG A 64 9.08 -1.38 24.95
CA ARG A 64 8.52 -1.59 26.29
C ARG A 64 9.20 -2.76 27.04
N LEU A 65 9.63 -3.79 26.32
CA LEU A 65 10.40 -4.90 26.91
C LEU A 65 11.78 -4.43 27.40
N GLY A 66 12.34 -3.43 26.76
CA GLY A 66 13.65 -2.87 27.09
C GLY A 66 14.82 -3.74 26.68
N TYR A 67 16.02 -3.22 26.78
CA TYR A 67 17.26 -3.84 26.35
C TYR A 67 17.48 -5.25 26.96
N THR A 68 17.22 -5.40 28.24
CA THR A 68 17.52 -6.63 29.02
C THR A 68 16.63 -7.82 28.63
N ASN A 69 15.35 -7.53 28.31
CA ASN A 69 14.35 -8.58 28.08
C ASN A 69 14.18 -8.93 26.59
N VAL A 70 14.81 -8.17 25.69
CA VAL A 70 14.77 -8.47 24.25
C VAL A 70 15.84 -9.48 23.89
N GLY A 71 15.40 -10.71 23.56
CA GLY A 71 16.29 -11.76 23.06
C GLY A 71 16.79 -11.45 21.64
N THR A 72 17.95 -12.02 21.29
CA THR A 72 18.55 -11.88 19.95
C THR A 72 18.02 -12.89 18.93
N ALA A 73 17.16 -13.81 19.34
CA ALA A 73 16.55 -14.78 18.42
C ALA A 73 15.55 -14.07 17.48
N ALA A 74 15.61 -14.39 16.20
CA ALA A 74 14.62 -13.91 15.24
C ALA A 74 13.24 -14.52 15.57
N VAL A 75 12.23 -13.67 15.61
CA VAL A 75 10.82 -14.07 15.85
C VAL A 75 10.04 -13.85 14.57
N THR A 76 9.45 -14.91 14.04
CA THR A 76 8.61 -14.86 12.84
C THR A 76 7.15 -15.16 13.20
N GLN A 77 6.27 -14.26 12.83
CA GLN A 77 4.82 -14.46 12.84
C GLN A 77 4.36 -14.64 11.40
N ASN A 78 4.01 -15.87 11.05
CA ASN A 78 3.62 -16.23 9.69
C ASN A 78 2.24 -15.68 9.31
N TYR A 79 1.90 -15.78 8.03
CA TYR A 79 0.56 -15.49 7.54
C TYR A 79 -0.50 -16.25 8.35
N GLY A 80 -1.60 -15.59 8.67
CA GLY A 80 -2.67 -16.16 9.49
C GLY A 80 -2.44 -16.15 11.00
N THR A 81 -1.24 -15.80 11.49
CA THR A 81 -0.95 -15.81 12.93
C THR A 81 -1.12 -14.44 13.60
N ILE A 82 -1.16 -13.36 12.85
CA ILE A 82 -1.40 -12.02 13.38
C ILE A 82 -2.92 -11.79 13.45
N ALA A 83 -3.44 -11.60 14.66
CA ALA A 83 -4.88 -11.38 14.87
C ALA A 83 -5.40 -10.21 14.02
N ASN A 84 -6.51 -10.42 13.30
CA ASN A 84 -7.13 -9.46 12.38
C ASN A 84 -6.32 -9.08 11.12
N PHE A 85 -5.08 -9.59 10.96
CA PHE A 85 -4.18 -9.26 9.86
C PHE A 85 -3.60 -10.52 9.19
N SER A 86 -4.45 -11.47 8.85
CA SER A 86 -4.05 -12.77 8.28
C SER A 86 -3.26 -12.66 6.96
N GLY A 87 -3.40 -11.58 6.22
CA GLY A 87 -2.68 -11.33 4.97
C GLY A 87 -1.26 -10.78 5.14
N TYR A 88 -0.74 -10.72 6.38
CA TYR A 88 0.59 -10.19 6.69
C TYR A 88 1.44 -11.21 7.42
N LYS A 89 2.75 -11.16 7.14
CA LYS A 89 3.80 -11.88 7.85
C LYS A 89 4.76 -10.87 8.46
N ARG A 90 5.17 -11.06 9.70
CA ARG A 90 6.07 -10.14 10.41
C ARG A 90 7.30 -10.89 10.91
N VAL A 91 8.47 -10.35 10.61
CA VAL A 91 9.76 -10.88 11.05
C VAL A 91 10.46 -9.82 11.90
N VAL A 92 10.83 -10.18 13.11
CA VAL A 92 11.60 -9.35 14.03
C VAL A 92 12.99 -9.93 14.12
N THR A 93 14.00 -9.14 13.79
CA THR A 93 15.41 -9.51 13.97
C THR A 93 16.08 -8.55 14.94
N VAL A 94 16.84 -9.10 15.88
CA VAL A 94 17.57 -8.32 16.86
C VAL A 94 19.05 -8.65 16.72
N THR A 95 19.85 -7.65 16.44
CA THR A 95 21.29 -7.79 16.32
C THR A 95 21.99 -6.94 17.38
N ASN A 96 22.99 -7.52 18.03
CA ASN A 96 23.86 -6.74 18.90
C ASN A 96 24.70 -5.83 18.01
N THR A 97 24.75 -4.56 18.34
CA THR A 97 25.62 -3.61 17.63
C THR A 97 27.02 -3.78 18.22
N THR A 98 27.98 -4.23 17.42
CA THR A 98 29.39 -4.37 17.81
C THR A 98 30.17 -3.09 17.47
N GLY A 99 30.66 -2.40 18.46
CA GLY A 99 31.49 -1.21 18.34
C GLY A 99 31.97 -0.79 19.72
N THR A 100 33.12 -0.28 19.95
CA THR A 100 33.68 0.09 21.26
C THR A 100 33.21 1.48 21.72
N PRO A 101 33.01 1.74 23.02
CA PRO A 101 33.23 0.93 24.19
C PRO A 101 31.95 0.34 24.78
N ALA A 102 32.03 -0.94 25.16
CA ALA A 102 31.00 -1.65 25.94
C ALA A 102 29.58 -1.50 25.38
N ASP A 103 29.35 -2.14 24.27
CA ASP A 103 28.14 -2.02 23.46
C ASP A 103 26.90 -2.61 24.08
N LYS A 104 26.29 -1.78 24.85
CA LYS A 104 24.99 -2.03 25.44
C LYS A 104 23.89 -1.52 24.48
N MET A 105 24.04 -1.83 23.19
CA MET A 105 23.07 -1.46 22.15
C MET A 105 22.63 -2.69 21.37
N LYS A 106 21.33 -2.76 21.08
CA LYS A 106 20.71 -3.75 20.19
C LYS A 106 19.97 -3.01 19.09
N THR A 107 20.23 -3.37 17.85
CA THR A 107 19.42 -2.91 16.71
C THR A 107 18.30 -3.89 16.48
N VAL A 108 17.08 -3.41 16.52
CA VAL A 108 15.86 -4.18 16.25
C VAL A 108 15.31 -3.76 14.91
N ASN A 109 15.14 -4.71 14.01
CA ASN A 109 14.51 -4.54 12.73
C ASN A 109 13.20 -5.33 12.70
N VAL A 110 12.13 -4.69 12.32
CA VAL A 110 10.83 -5.32 12.09
C VAL A 110 10.49 -5.17 10.63
N THR A 111 10.37 -6.30 9.93
CA THR A 111 9.98 -6.35 8.53
C THR A 111 8.60 -6.99 8.43
N VAL A 112 7.68 -6.30 7.77
CA VAL A 112 6.33 -6.80 7.50
C VAL A 112 6.19 -7.05 6.01
N TYR A 113 5.79 -8.26 5.66
CA TYR A 113 5.57 -8.74 4.30
C TYR A 113 4.08 -8.90 4.04
N TRP A 114 3.67 -8.71 2.79
CA TRP A 114 2.32 -9.02 2.30
C TRP A 114 2.38 -9.49 0.86
N ASP A 115 1.27 -10.03 0.37
CA ASP A 115 1.14 -10.51 -1.01
C ASP A 115 2.13 -11.64 -1.36
N ALA A 116 2.19 -12.65 -0.49
CA ALA A 116 3.11 -13.80 -0.62
C ALA A 116 4.59 -13.37 -0.74
N ASP A 117 5.02 -12.44 0.14
CA ASP A 117 6.38 -11.88 0.21
C ASP A 117 6.81 -11.01 -0.99
N GLN A 118 5.89 -10.68 -1.91
CA GLN A 118 6.21 -9.81 -3.05
C GLN A 118 6.45 -8.35 -2.63
N HIS A 119 5.87 -7.95 -1.51
CA HIS A 119 6.01 -6.60 -0.97
C HIS A 119 6.40 -6.65 0.49
N SER A 120 7.21 -5.69 0.92
CA SER A 120 7.60 -5.55 2.33
C SER A 120 7.83 -4.09 2.70
N THR A 121 7.71 -3.83 4.00
CA THR A 121 8.16 -2.58 4.62
C THR A 121 8.96 -2.93 5.87
N GLN A 122 9.92 -2.08 6.23
CA GLN A 122 10.78 -2.28 7.38
C GLN A 122 10.80 -1.03 8.24
N ALA A 123 10.79 -1.24 9.55
CA ALA A 123 11.05 -0.22 10.53
C ALA A 123 12.14 -0.71 11.49
N SER A 124 12.98 0.19 11.98
CA SER A 124 14.10 -0.15 12.86
C SER A 124 14.19 0.79 14.04
N THR A 125 14.75 0.28 15.14
CA THR A 125 15.08 1.09 16.32
C THR A 125 16.33 0.54 16.99
N ILE A 126 16.98 1.39 17.79
CA ILE A 126 18.13 1.00 18.63
C ILE A 126 17.67 1.05 20.08
N LEU A 127 17.97 -0.01 20.81
CA LEU A 127 17.81 -0.09 22.27
C LEU A 127 19.17 0.04 22.90
N SER A 128 19.29 0.91 23.91
CA SER A 128 20.44 1.00 24.79
C SER A 128 20.06 0.58 26.21
N GLU A 129 21.04 0.10 26.96
CA GLU A 129 20.86 -0.18 28.39
C GLU A 129 20.65 1.11 29.19
#